data_65bd14c3f28b56f671a20238048ceefb
#
_entry.id   65bd14c3f28b56f671a20238048ceefb
#
_cell.length_a   1.000
_cell.length_b   1.000
_cell.length_c   1.000
_cell.angle_alpha   90.00
_cell.angle_beta   90.00
_cell.angle_gamma   90.00
#
_symmetry.space_group_name_H-M   'P 1'
#
loop_
_entity.id
_entity.type
_entity.pdbx_description
1 polymer ?
#
loop_
_entity_poly.entity_id
_entity_poly.type
_entity_poly.pdbx_seq_one_letter_code
_entity_poly.pdbx_strand_id
1 'polypeptide(L)'
;DLSPFWNLLAQPGKESLVHAGREEFRFCLRALGHRPAGWFDVQLAAGLVGLEYPASYGTLVQKLLGKSLSKDETRTDWRKRPLSQRQIEYGLQDVIDLQAIRTVLVNRLNELGRLEWVMSELKDWQDDVEKAELGERWRRVGGLAGMSPRALAIVRELWMWRDGEGERRNIPTRRILRDDLLLELAKRQTSDPKRMRAVRGME
;
A
#
# COMPACT_ATOMS: atom_id res chain seq x y z
N ASP A 1 -19.50 -7.54 4.61
CA ASP A 1 -19.30 -7.33 3.18
C ASP A 1 -18.87 -5.88 2.92
N LEU A 2 -17.71 -5.69 2.28
CA LEU A 2 -17.16 -4.38 1.92
C LEU A 2 -17.32 -4.03 0.43
N SER A 3 -18.00 -4.88 -0.35
CA SER A 3 -18.20 -4.67 -1.79
C SER A 3 -18.80 -3.31 -2.13
N PRO A 4 -19.79 -2.78 -1.38
CA PRO A 4 -20.35 -1.46 -1.69
C PRO A 4 -19.31 -0.33 -1.57
N PHE A 5 -18.39 -0.42 -0.59
CA PHE A 5 -17.30 0.52 -0.43
C PHE A 5 -16.30 0.47 -1.59
N TRP A 6 -15.87 -0.72 -1.98
CA TRP A 6 -14.97 -0.91 -3.11
C TRP A 6 -15.59 -0.44 -4.43
N ASN A 7 -16.87 -0.76 -4.65
CA ASN A 7 -17.60 -0.30 -5.83
C ASN A 7 -17.70 1.24 -5.91
N LEU A 8 -17.83 1.91 -4.76
CA LEU A 8 -17.82 3.37 -4.72
C LEU A 8 -16.49 3.95 -5.19
N LEU A 9 -15.35 3.37 -4.76
CA LEU A 9 -14.02 3.81 -5.18
C LEU A 9 -13.73 3.56 -6.67
N ALA A 10 -14.38 2.55 -7.25
CA ALA A 10 -14.27 2.21 -8.67
C ALA A 10 -15.21 3.06 -9.56
N GLN A 11 -16.14 3.80 -8.98
CA GLN A 11 -17.18 4.51 -9.73
C GLN A 11 -16.59 5.69 -10.51
N PRO A 12 -16.76 5.77 -11.85
CA PRO A 12 -16.29 6.88 -12.65
C PRO A 12 -16.77 8.24 -12.12
N GLY A 13 -15.91 9.25 -12.20
CA GLY A 13 -16.20 10.60 -11.69
C GLY A 13 -16.06 10.78 -10.17
N LYS A 14 -15.71 9.74 -9.44
CA LYS A 14 -15.32 9.83 -8.04
C LYS A 14 -13.80 10.03 -7.92
N GLU A 15 -13.39 10.82 -6.94
CA GLU A 15 -11.99 11.06 -6.59
C GLU A 15 -11.76 10.73 -5.12
N SER A 16 -10.80 9.86 -4.86
CA SER A 16 -10.35 9.53 -3.51
C SER A 16 -9.29 10.54 -3.08
N LEU A 17 -9.54 11.23 -1.98
CA LEU A 17 -8.58 12.16 -1.38
C LEU A 17 -7.81 11.45 -0.28
N VAL A 18 -6.49 11.52 -0.34
CA VAL A 18 -5.61 10.83 0.60
C VAL A 18 -4.45 11.73 1.02
N HIS A 19 -3.82 11.35 2.12
CA HIS A 19 -2.53 11.88 2.55
C HIS A 19 -1.52 10.74 2.66
N ALA A 20 -0.48 10.74 1.85
CA ALA A 20 0.52 9.67 1.75
C ALA A 20 -0.11 8.29 1.44
N GLY A 21 -1.11 8.25 0.56
CA GLY A 21 -2.02 7.13 0.33
C GLY A 21 -1.47 5.99 -0.55
N ARG A 22 -0.17 5.71 -0.50
CA ARG A 22 0.45 4.66 -1.33
C ARG A 22 0.02 3.25 -0.91
N GLU A 23 -0.14 3.01 0.38
CA GLU A 23 -0.59 1.70 0.89
C GLU A 23 -2.09 1.52 0.65
N GLU A 24 -2.89 2.57 0.83
CA GLU A 24 -4.34 2.56 0.54
C GLU A 24 -4.58 2.25 -0.95
N PHE A 25 -3.78 2.83 -1.84
CA PHE A 25 -3.85 2.51 -3.26
C PHE A 25 -3.55 1.02 -3.55
N ARG A 26 -2.57 0.43 -2.86
CA ARG A 26 -2.30 -1.01 -2.94
C ARG A 26 -3.47 -1.85 -2.47
N PHE A 27 -4.13 -1.46 -1.36
CA PHE A 27 -5.33 -2.15 -0.91
C PHE A 27 -6.45 -2.07 -1.93
N CYS A 28 -6.66 -0.90 -2.55
CA CYS A 28 -7.63 -0.74 -3.64
C CYS A 28 -7.31 -1.67 -4.82
N LEU A 29 -6.07 -1.70 -5.30
CA LEU A 29 -5.65 -2.60 -6.38
C LEU A 29 -5.94 -4.07 -6.07
N ARG A 30 -5.66 -4.51 -4.84
CA ARG A 30 -5.91 -5.91 -4.43
C ARG A 30 -7.41 -6.22 -4.32
N ALA A 31 -8.19 -5.28 -3.79
CA ALA A 31 -9.62 -5.49 -3.59
C ALA A 31 -10.44 -5.39 -4.88
N LEU A 32 -10.04 -4.52 -5.80
CA LEU A 32 -10.74 -4.25 -7.06
C LEU A 32 -10.19 -5.08 -8.23
N GLY A 33 -8.92 -5.48 -8.19
CA GLY A 33 -8.21 -6.03 -9.35
C GLY A 33 -7.81 -4.98 -10.39
N HIS A 34 -8.12 -3.71 -10.17
CA HIS A 34 -7.80 -2.57 -11.02
C HIS A 34 -7.66 -1.28 -10.18
N ARG A 35 -7.29 -0.17 -10.81
CA ARG A 35 -7.18 1.14 -10.13
C ARG A 35 -8.53 1.67 -9.67
N PRO A 36 -8.59 2.42 -8.55
CA PRO A 36 -9.73 3.26 -8.22
C PRO A 36 -9.94 4.33 -9.30
N ALA A 37 -11.15 4.90 -9.39
CA ALA A 37 -11.55 5.78 -10.50
C ALA A 37 -10.77 7.11 -10.52
N GLY A 38 -10.51 7.70 -9.36
CA GLY A 38 -9.75 8.93 -9.22
C GLY A 38 -8.95 8.92 -7.92
N TRP A 39 -7.79 9.61 -7.94
CA TRP A 39 -6.88 9.63 -6.80
C TRP A 39 -6.15 10.96 -6.72
N PHE A 40 -6.21 11.61 -5.57
CA PHE A 40 -5.47 12.83 -5.31
C PHE A 40 -4.77 12.75 -3.95
N ASP A 41 -3.45 12.82 -3.94
CA ASP A 41 -2.65 12.78 -2.73
C ASP A 41 -2.23 14.20 -2.34
N VAL A 42 -2.79 14.69 -1.23
CA VAL A 42 -2.51 16.06 -0.75
C VAL A 42 -1.07 16.24 -0.28
N GLN A 43 -0.38 15.17 0.15
CA GLN A 43 1.03 15.25 0.54
C GLN A 43 1.91 15.52 -0.68
N LEU A 44 1.69 14.81 -1.78
CA LEU A 44 2.40 15.01 -3.03
C LEU A 44 2.13 16.42 -3.59
N ALA A 45 0.86 16.81 -3.66
CA ALA A 45 0.45 18.12 -4.13
C ALA A 45 1.09 19.27 -3.31
N ALA A 46 1.20 19.09 -2.00
CA ALA A 46 1.83 20.06 -1.10
C ALA A 46 3.32 20.28 -1.42
N GLY A 47 4.06 19.24 -1.75
CA GLY A 47 5.45 19.34 -2.19
C GLY A 47 5.61 20.21 -3.44
N LEU A 48 4.68 20.08 -4.40
CA LEU A 48 4.73 20.83 -5.66
C LEU A 48 4.29 22.29 -5.57
N VAL A 49 3.65 22.70 -4.46
CA VAL A 49 3.44 24.13 -4.15
C VAL A 49 4.54 24.73 -3.26
N GLY A 50 5.64 24.01 -3.03
CA GLY A 50 6.79 24.48 -2.27
C GLY A 50 6.68 24.33 -0.76
N LEU A 51 5.77 23.49 -0.26
CA LEU A 51 5.78 23.08 1.15
C LEU A 51 6.81 21.96 1.36
N GLU A 52 7.15 21.69 2.63
CA GLU A 52 8.06 20.59 2.97
C GLU A 52 7.55 19.26 2.43
N TYR A 53 8.45 18.36 2.01
CA TYR A 53 8.10 17.04 1.52
C TYR A 53 9.05 15.98 2.11
N PRO A 54 8.50 14.92 2.74
CA PRO A 54 7.08 14.69 3.03
C PRO A 54 6.55 15.52 4.23
N ALA A 55 5.43 16.21 4.06
CA ALA A 55 4.77 16.92 5.14
C ALA A 55 3.80 16.00 5.89
N SER A 56 3.72 16.10 7.23
CA SER A 56 2.68 15.39 7.97
C SER A 56 1.29 16.00 7.71
N TYR A 57 0.24 15.21 7.88
CA TYR A 57 -1.14 15.69 7.74
C TYR A 57 -1.42 16.88 8.67
N GLY A 58 -1.01 16.76 9.95
CA GLY A 58 -1.15 17.88 10.91
C GLY A 58 -0.42 19.16 10.50
N THR A 59 0.75 19.02 9.86
CA THR A 59 1.49 20.17 9.29
C THR A 59 0.69 20.84 8.17
N LEU A 60 0.08 20.06 7.28
CA LEU A 60 -0.75 20.59 6.19
C LEU A 60 -2.00 21.28 6.72
N VAL A 61 -2.70 20.69 7.68
CA VAL A 61 -3.86 21.29 8.35
C VAL A 61 -3.47 22.64 8.99
N GLN A 62 -2.35 22.66 9.72
CA GLN A 62 -1.88 23.88 10.36
C GLN A 62 -1.48 24.97 9.35
N LYS A 63 -0.66 24.63 8.35
CA LYS A 63 -0.11 25.62 7.39
C LYS A 63 -1.15 26.12 6.38
N LEU A 64 -2.11 25.28 6.00
CA LEU A 64 -3.08 25.61 4.96
C LEU A 64 -4.42 26.08 5.51
N LEU A 65 -4.83 25.59 6.69
CA LEU A 65 -6.13 25.87 7.28
C LEU A 65 -6.06 26.61 8.61
N GLY A 66 -4.86 26.79 9.19
CA GLY A 66 -4.68 27.47 10.49
C GLY A 66 -5.22 26.70 11.69
N LYS A 67 -5.49 25.39 11.55
CA LYS A 67 -6.04 24.52 12.60
C LYS A 67 -4.93 23.67 13.22
N SER A 68 -5.13 23.27 14.49
CA SER A 68 -4.27 22.29 15.18
C SER A 68 -5.03 20.99 15.44
N LEU A 69 -4.37 19.85 15.21
CA LEU A 69 -4.94 18.53 15.48
C LEU A 69 -4.43 17.98 16.80
N SER A 70 -5.28 17.25 17.54
CA SER A 70 -4.86 16.48 18.71
C SER A 70 -4.09 15.23 18.28
N LYS A 71 -3.11 14.77 19.09
CA LYS A 71 -2.23 13.62 18.76
C LYS A 71 -2.51 12.39 19.61
N ASP A 72 -3.70 12.24 20.20
CA ASP A 72 -3.92 11.37 21.35
C ASP A 72 -3.98 9.86 21.07
N GLU A 73 -4.32 9.40 19.86
CA GLU A 73 -4.62 7.98 19.62
C GLU A 73 -3.66 7.25 18.63
N THR A 74 -2.55 7.85 18.25
CA THR A 74 -1.60 7.30 17.23
C THR A 74 -1.01 5.93 17.62
N ARG A 75 -0.91 5.61 18.93
CA ARG A 75 -0.22 4.41 19.45
C ARG A 75 -1.15 3.35 20.03
N THR A 76 -2.46 3.44 19.82
CA THR A 76 -3.42 2.47 20.33
C THR A 76 -3.49 1.21 19.45
N ASP A 77 -4.03 0.11 19.98
CA ASP A 77 -4.21 -1.14 19.20
C ASP A 77 -5.43 -1.03 18.28
N TRP A 78 -5.20 -0.67 17.03
CA TRP A 78 -6.22 -0.54 15.98
C TRP A 78 -6.79 -1.88 15.49
N ARG A 79 -6.27 -3.03 15.92
CA ARG A 79 -6.82 -4.37 15.56
C ARG A 79 -7.99 -4.75 16.47
N LYS A 80 -8.08 -4.14 17.64
CA LYS A 80 -9.15 -4.43 18.60
C LYS A 80 -10.51 -4.04 18.04
N ARG A 81 -11.51 -4.86 18.25
CA ARG A 81 -12.91 -4.59 17.85
C ARG A 81 -13.85 -4.78 19.05
N PRO A 82 -14.88 -3.92 19.15
CA PRO A 82 -15.13 -2.71 18.36
C PRO A 82 -14.07 -1.64 18.63
N LEU A 83 -13.92 -0.67 17.71
CA LEU A 83 -13.09 0.51 17.94
C LEU A 83 -13.72 1.37 19.05
N SER A 84 -12.88 2.01 19.86
CA SER A 84 -13.35 2.97 20.84
C SER A 84 -13.84 4.25 20.15
N GLN A 85 -14.70 5.02 20.84
CA GLN A 85 -15.19 6.29 20.35
C GLN A 85 -14.03 7.25 20.01
N ARG A 86 -12.99 7.31 20.85
CA ARG A 86 -11.78 8.12 20.62
C ARG A 86 -11.03 7.70 19.35
N GLN A 87 -10.90 6.39 19.09
CA GLN A 87 -10.27 5.89 17.85
C GLN A 87 -11.09 6.29 16.63
N ILE A 88 -12.41 6.22 16.69
CA ILE A 88 -13.29 6.66 15.60
C ILE A 88 -13.12 8.16 15.34
N GLU A 89 -13.17 8.98 16.39
CA GLU A 89 -12.97 10.42 16.30
C GLU A 89 -11.60 10.79 15.72
N TYR A 90 -10.55 10.11 16.17
CA TYR A 90 -9.20 10.26 15.63
C TYR A 90 -9.14 9.93 14.13
N GLY A 91 -9.68 8.76 13.73
CA GLY A 91 -9.72 8.36 12.32
C GLY A 91 -10.52 9.34 11.44
N LEU A 92 -11.59 9.93 11.97
CA LEU A 92 -12.34 10.97 11.27
C LEU A 92 -11.53 12.28 11.17
N GLN A 93 -10.77 12.66 12.19
CA GLN A 93 -9.91 13.84 12.15
C GLN A 93 -8.83 13.74 11.07
N ASP A 94 -8.34 12.54 10.77
CA ASP A 94 -7.32 12.31 9.73
C ASP A 94 -7.85 12.49 8.30
N VAL A 95 -9.15 12.65 8.10
CA VAL A 95 -9.74 12.75 6.76
C VAL A 95 -10.65 13.96 6.55
N ILE A 96 -11.20 14.54 7.63
CA ILE A 96 -12.26 15.56 7.54
C ILE A 96 -11.80 16.84 6.82
N ASP A 97 -10.54 17.20 6.91
CA ASP A 97 -9.99 18.41 6.31
C ASP A 97 -9.37 18.18 4.91
N LEU A 98 -9.32 16.94 4.41
CA LEU A 98 -8.70 16.63 3.11
C LEU A 98 -9.31 17.41 1.95
N GLN A 99 -10.63 17.59 1.94
CA GLN A 99 -11.32 18.35 0.90
C GLN A 99 -10.93 19.85 0.92
N ALA A 100 -10.84 20.45 2.10
CA ALA A 100 -10.42 21.84 2.25
C ALA A 100 -8.95 22.02 1.82
N ILE A 101 -8.07 21.11 2.25
CA ILE A 101 -6.65 21.09 1.85
C ILE A 101 -6.52 20.98 0.34
N ARG A 102 -7.24 20.03 -0.29
CA ARG A 102 -7.24 19.86 -1.74
C ARG A 102 -7.63 21.15 -2.45
N THR A 103 -8.70 21.81 -2.01
CA THR A 103 -9.15 23.06 -2.62
C THR A 103 -8.06 24.13 -2.60
N VAL A 104 -7.41 24.34 -1.45
CA VAL A 104 -6.31 25.30 -1.32
C VAL A 104 -5.13 24.93 -2.22
N LEU A 105 -4.75 23.64 -2.24
CA LEU A 105 -3.62 23.16 -3.04
C LEU A 105 -3.89 23.29 -4.54
N VAL A 106 -5.08 22.92 -5.01
CA VAL A 106 -5.44 23.02 -6.43
C VAL A 106 -5.43 24.47 -6.90
N ASN A 107 -5.92 25.41 -6.09
CA ASN A 107 -5.86 26.85 -6.42
C ASN A 107 -4.41 27.31 -6.56
N ARG A 108 -3.54 26.99 -5.60
CA ARG A 108 -2.10 27.33 -5.67
C ARG A 108 -1.38 26.68 -6.83
N LEU A 109 -1.70 25.43 -7.14
CA LEU A 109 -1.14 24.71 -8.28
C LEU A 109 -1.54 25.35 -9.61
N ASN A 110 -2.79 25.81 -9.74
CA ASN A 110 -3.26 26.55 -10.90
C ASN A 110 -2.55 27.88 -11.06
N GLU A 111 -2.41 28.67 -9.97
CA GLU A 111 -1.66 29.93 -9.96
C GLU A 111 -0.19 29.75 -10.38
N LEU A 112 0.43 28.61 -10.00
CA LEU A 112 1.81 28.27 -10.37
C LEU A 112 1.94 27.57 -11.73
N GLY A 113 0.85 27.21 -12.39
CA GLY A 113 0.84 26.42 -13.62
C GLY A 113 1.38 24.99 -13.43
N ARG A 114 1.21 24.38 -12.23
CA ARG A 114 1.79 23.09 -11.85
C ARG A 114 0.79 21.97 -11.65
N LEU A 115 -0.49 22.16 -11.93
CA LEU A 115 -1.49 21.13 -11.74
C LEU A 115 -1.19 19.88 -12.57
N GLU A 116 -0.80 20.05 -13.82
CA GLU A 116 -0.41 18.93 -14.69
C GLU A 116 0.80 18.16 -14.17
N TRP A 117 1.72 18.82 -13.47
CA TRP A 117 2.86 18.12 -12.85
C TRP A 117 2.41 17.18 -11.72
N VAL A 118 1.44 17.61 -10.90
CA VAL A 118 0.84 16.73 -9.88
C VAL A 118 0.19 15.53 -10.53
N MET A 119 -0.60 15.75 -11.58
CA MET A 119 -1.31 14.66 -12.26
C MET A 119 -0.34 13.67 -12.92
N SER A 120 0.74 14.16 -13.53
CA SER A 120 1.79 13.32 -14.09
C SER A 120 2.50 12.49 -13.00
N GLU A 121 2.94 13.14 -11.93
CA GLU A 121 3.62 12.46 -10.82
C GLU A 121 2.72 11.42 -10.13
N LEU A 122 1.44 11.74 -9.93
CA LEU A 122 0.45 10.79 -9.41
C LEU A 122 0.32 9.58 -10.34
N LYS A 123 0.25 9.82 -11.64
CA LYS A 123 0.15 8.75 -12.63
C LYS A 123 1.40 7.86 -12.60
N ASP A 124 2.58 8.45 -12.60
CA ASP A 124 3.85 7.71 -12.66
C ASP A 124 4.02 6.80 -11.42
N TRP A 125 3.79 7.31 -10.22
CA TRP A 125 3.90 6.45 -9.06
C TRP A 125 2.76 5.41 -8.96
N GLN A 126 1.55 5.70 -9.47
CA GLN A 126 0.48 4.71 -9.57
C GLN A 126 0.85 3.60 -10.55
N ASP A 127 1.43 3.94 -11.71
CA ASP A 127 1.95 2.99 -12.69
C ASP A 127 3.01 2.07 -12.04
N ASP A 128 3.93 2.64 -11.26
CA ASP A 128 4.94 1.90 -10.53
C ASP A 128 4.34 0.95 -9.48
N VAL A 129 3.37 1.42 -8.71
CA VAL A 129 2.70 0.60 -7.69
C VAL A 129 1.91 -0.53 -8.35
N GLU A 130 1.14 -0.24 -9.40
CA GLU A 130 0.35 -1.24 -10.12
C GLU A 130 1.26 -2.30 -10.75
N LYS A 131 2.28 -1.90 -11.49
CA LYS A 131 3.30 -2.80 -12.04
C LYS A 131 3.94 -3.66 -10.96
N ALA A 132 4.16 -3.06 -9.80
CA ALA A 132 4.72 -3.76 -8.67
C ALA A 132 3.74 -4.73 -8.00
N GLU A 133 2.45 -4.45 -7.95
CA GLU A 133 1.44 -5.31 -7.31
C GLU A 133 0.86 -6.36 -8.27
N LEU A 134 0.61 -6.01 -9.51
CA LEU A 134 0.07 -6.92 -10.53
C LEU A 134 1.16 -7.69 -11.29
N GLY A 135 2.42 -7.25 -11.14
CA GLY A 135 3.57 -7.91 -11.74
C GLY A 135 4.01 -9.18 -11.01
N GLU A 136 5.12 -9.73 -11.47
CA GLU A 136 5.72 -10.93 -10.88
C GLU A 136 6.35 -10.66 -9.50
N ARG A 137 5.53 -10.46 -8.48
CA ARG A 137 5.93 -10.12 -7.08
C ARG A 137 6.97 -11.08 -6.50
N TRP A 138 6.97 -12.35 -6.93
CA TRP A 138 7.95 -13.35 -6.51
C TRP A 138 9.39 -12.96 -6.90
N ARG A 139 9.59 -12.17 -7.94
CA ARG A 139 10.92 -11.68 -8.36
C ARG A 139 11.57 -10.71 -7.37
N ARG A 140 10.81 -10.22 -6.39
CA ARG A 140 11.31 -9.37 -5.31
C ARG A 140 11.95 -10.14 -4.17
N VAL A 141 11.86 -11.46 -4.17
CA VAL A 141 12.59 -12.31 -3.22
C VAL A 141 14.09 -12.10 -3.46
N GLY A 142 14.82 -11.67 -2.43
CA GLY A 142 16.26 -11.47 -2.53
C GLY A 142 16.98 -12.80 -2.77
N GLY A 143 18.12 -12.78 -3.49
CA GLY A 143 18.95 -13.98 -3.69
C GLY A 143 18.58 -14.84 -4.89
N LEU A 144 17.84 -14.31 -5.86
CA LEU A 144 17.49 -15.01 -7.11
C LEU A 144 18.61 -15.01 -8.15
N ALA A 145 19.59 -14.12 -8.01
CA ALA A 145 20.70 -14.00 -8.95
C ALA A 145 21.47 -15.33 -9.04
N GLY A 146 21.76 -15.76 -10.26
CA GLY A 146 22.51 -17.01 -10.51
C GLY A 146 21.71 -18.31 -10.35
N MET A 147 20.40 -18.26 -10.02
CA MET A 147 19.57 -19.46 -9.97
C MET A 147 19.23 -19.96 -11.36
N SER A 148 19.16 -21.30 -11.51
CA SER A 148 18.73 -21.91 -12.77
C SER A 148 17.26 -21.61 -13.10
N PRO A 149 16.84 -21.64 -14.38
CA PRO A 149 15.43 -21.45 -14.74
C PRO A 149 14.46 -22.38 -14.01
N ARG A 150 14.86 -23.62 -13.77
CA ARG A 150 14.08 -24.60 -13.01
C ARG A 150 13.93 -24.17 -11.54
N ALA A 151 15.00 -23.71 -10.90
CA ALA A 151 14.96 -23.21 -9.53
C ALA A 151 14.08 -21.94 -9.43
N LEU A 152 14.15 -21.03 -10.40
CA LEU A 152 13.28 -19.86 -10.48
C LEU A 152 11.81 -20.24 -10.62
N ALA A 153 11.48 -21.24 -11.42
CA ALA A 153 10.12 -21.75 -11.51
C ALA A 153 9.61 -22.32 -10.18
N ILE A 154 10.47 -23.04 -9.44
CA ILE A 154 10.12 -23.55 -8.10
C ILE A 154 9.91 -22.38 -7.11
N VAL A 155 10.77 -21.35 -7.15
CA VAL A 155 10.58 -20.15 -6.36
C VAL A 155 9.22 -19.51 -6.60
N ARG A 156 8.84 -19.35 -7.88
CA ARG A 156 7.55 -18.79 -8.29
C ARG A 156 6.39 -19.59 -7.69
N GLU A 157 6.38 -20.89 -7.88
CA GLU A 157 5.29 -21.76 -7.39
C GLU A 157 5.20 -21.78 -5.86
N LEU A 158 6.33 -21.87 -5.16
CA LEU A 158 6.36 -21.82 -3.70
C LEU A 158 5.91 -20.45 -3.18
N TRP A 159 6.27 -19.37 -3.87
CA TRP A 159 5.86 -18.02 -3.52
C TRP A 159 4.34 -17.85 -3.68
N MET A 160 3.78 -18.30 -4.82
CA MET A 160 2.34 -18.23 -5.09
C MET A 160 1.53 -19.05 -4.08
N TRP A 161 1.97 -20.28 -3.79
CA TRP A 161 1.38 -21.12 -2.76
C TRP A 161 1.40 -20.42 -1.38
N ARG A 162 2.56 -19.88 -1.00
CA ARG A 162 2.73 -19.17 0.26
C ARG A 162 1.82 -17.95 0.38
N ASP A 163 1.69 -17.17 -0.71
CA ASP A 163 0.86 -15.96 -0.74
C ASP A 163 -0.62 -16.33 -0.55
N GLY A 164 -1.12 -17.30 -1.30
CA GLY A 164 -2.49 -17.79 -1.16
C GLY A 164 -2.77 -18.45 0.21
N GLU A 165 -1.80 -19.16 0.78
CA GLU A 165 -1.95 -19.76 2.10
C GLU A 165 -1.95 -18.68 3.21
N GLY A 166 -1.18 -17.61 3.04
CA GLY A 166 -1.18 -16.45 3.92
C GLY A 166 -2.53 -15.72 3.91
N GLU A 167 -3.11 -15.53 2.73
CA GLU A 167 -4.45 -14.97 2.57
C GLU A 167 -5.52 -15.85 3.22
N ARG A 168 -5.51 -17.15 2.93
CA ARG A 168 -6.47 -18.11 3.48
C ARG A 168 -6.46 -18.15 5.01
N ARG A 169 -5.28 -18.05 5.63
CA ARG A 169 -5.10 -18.08 7.10
C ARG A 169 -5.14 -16.69 7.73
N ASN A 170 -5.22 -15.62 6.94
CA ASN A 170 -5.12 -14.24 7.41
C ASN A 170 -3.88 -13.98 8.29
N ILE A 171 -2.72 -14.49 7.87
CA ILE A 171 -1.45 -14.29 8.55
C ILE A 171 -0.36 -13.85 7.56
N PRO A 172 0.68 -13.13 8.02
CA PRO A 172 1.79 -12.71 7.17
C PRO A 172 2.46 -13.92 6.47
N THR A 173 2.69 -13.79 5.16
CA THR A 173 3.24 -14.88 4.32
C THR A 173 4.59 -15.41 4.82
N ARG A 174 5.42 -14.56 5.44
CA ARG A 174 6.68 -14.99 6.08
C ARG A 174 6.51 -15.91 7.29
N ARG A 175 5.31 -15.95 7.89
CA ARG A 175 4.96 -16.93 8.93
C ARG A 175 4.55 -18.28 8.35
N ILE A 176 4.17 -18.35 7.08
CA ILE A 176 3.94 -19.61 6.36
C ILE A 176 5.27 -20.21 5.94
N LEU A 177 6.11 -19.43 5.23
CA LEU A 177 7.42 -19.86 4.76
C LEU A 177 8.33 -18.63 4.61
N ARG A 178 9.47 -18.61 5.28
CA ARG A 178 10.45 -17.51 5.17
C ARG A 178 11.12 -17.52 3.80
N ASP A 179 11.61 -16.36 3.36
CA ASP A 179 12.27 -16.21 2.05
C ASP A 179 13.52 -17.07 1.91
N ASP A 180 14.33 -17.19 2.99
CA ASP A 180 15.53 -18.03 3.01
C ASP A 180 15.20 -19.52 2.83
N LEU A 181 14.14 -20.02 3.47
CA LEU A 181 13.69 -21.41 3.33
C LEU A 181 13.10 -21.67 1.94
N LEU A 182 12.35 -20.72 1.40
CA LEU A 182 11.80 -20.79 0.05
C LEU A 182 12.93 -20.96 -0.99
N LEU A 183 14.00 -20.15 -0.88
CA LEU A 183 15.15 -20.24 -1.76
C LEU A 183 15.92 -21.56 -1.60
N GLU A 184 16.10 -22.01 -0.36
CA GLU A 184 16.81 -23.27 -0.09
C GLU A 184 16.06 -24.47 -0.65
N LEU A 185 14.74 -24.53 -0.51
CA LEU A 185 13.90 -25.55 -1.13
C LEU A 185 14.01 -25.52 -2.65
N ALA A 186 13.98 -24.33 -3.24
CA ALA A 186 14.11 -24.17 -4.69
C ALA A 186 15.48 -24.61 -5.23
N LYS A 187 16.56 -24.37 -4.48
CA LYS A 187 17.90 -24.84 -4.84
C LYS A 187 18.03 -26.37 -4.76
N ARG A 188 17.39 -27.00 -3.81
CA ARG A 188 17.40 -28.46 -3.65
C ARG A 188 16.63 -29.21 -4.74
N GLN A 189 15.66 -28.56 -5.37
CA GLN A 189 14.86 -29.09 -6.48
C GLN A 189 14.31 -30.52 -6.21
N THR A 190 13.89 -30.79 -4.98
CA THR A 190 13.40 -32.11 -4.55
C THR A 190 11.92 -32.07 -4.22
N SER A 191 11.21 -33.13 -4.56
CA SER A 191 9.84 -33.40 -4.12
C SER A 191 9.76 -34.42 -2.98
N ASP A 192 10.90 -34.94 -2.51
CA ASP A 192 10.96 -35.88 -1.39
C ASP A 192 10.71 -35.16 -0.06
N PRO A 193 9.62 -35.48 0.67
CA PRO A 193 9.29 -34.82 1.93
C PRO A 193 10.39 -34.96 3.01
N LYS A 194 11.15 -36.07 3.02
CA LYS A 194 12.24 -36.26 3.97
C LYS A 194 13.37 -35.27 3.70
N ARG A 195 13.73 -35.09 2.43
CA ARG A 195 14.76 -34.10 2.03
C ARG A 195 14.30 -32.67 2.24
N MET A 196 13.01 -32.39 2.06
CA MET A 196 12.46 -31.06 2.34
C MET A 196 12.51 -30.74 3.84
N ARG A 197 12.10 -31.69 4.71
CA ARG A 197 12.17 -31.53 6.17
C ARG A 197 13.60 -31.44 6.70
N ALA A 198 14.59 -31.98 5.98
CA ALA A 198 16.00 -31.85 6.32
C ALA A 198 16.58 -30.45 6.07
N VAL A 199 15.80 -29.50 5.56
CA VAL A 199 16.19 -28.09 5.49
C VAL A 199 16.13 -27.49 6.89
N ARG A 200 17.23 -26.96 7.37
CA ARG A 200 17.30 -26.34 8.70
C ARG A 200 16.28 -25.21 8.83
N GLY A 201 15.36 -25.31 9.80
CA GLY A 201 14.30 -24.34 10.03
C GLY A 201 12.97 -24.67 9.35
N MET A 202 12.78 -25.89 8.85
CA MET A 202 11.53 -26.45 8.34
C MET A 202 10.78 -27.29 9.40
N GLU A 203 11.06 -27.07 10.65
CA GLU A 203 10.44 -27.80 11.79
C GLU A 203 8.97 -27.44 11.99
#